data_5b580b1d61a89525075e2af390a42337
#
_entry.id   5b580b1d61a89525075e2af390a42337
#
_cell.length_a   1.000
_cell.length_b   1.000
_cell.length_c   1.000
_cell.angle_alpha   90.00
_cell.angle_beta   90.00
_cell.angle_gamma   90.00
#
_symmetry.space_group_name_H-M   'P 1'
#
loop_
_entity.id
_entity.type
_entity.pdbx_description
1 polymer ?
#
loop_
_entity_poly.entity_id
_entity_poly.type
_entity_poly.pdbx_seq_one_letter_code
_entity_poly.pdbx_strand_id
1 'polypeptide(L)'
;MQKCVRCVLLSILLLSILLSPLAWAGPLVIRRVTVIDATGKPAQPGMTVVIEQDQIVAIGPWMKVKAPAGSQIVDGRGKFLIPGLWDMHAHGYSGEPGTTSEGDTWMYPLHLANGVVGVRAMWGPENASAWRRLHAKYDKPSPSVYLASPIIDGPNPTWPGSVAVADAAQARAAVDRYQANGADFIKIYDGVPRDAYFAIVDETHKLGISFAGHVPDAIRVAEASDAGQKSIEHLTGVAVGASSEQETLFAMKYVQPGDFMRRDLRAEATYDESRAAALFARFVKNGTWQCPTLVVNRSYEHFDDGIFMHKEWLKYVPSGMRDFWKKMSEDNLKQRSAQTWDESHREFPEELKLVGRMYRAGVAILAGSDTFNPYVYPGFSLHEELSLLVEAGLPPMAALQAATIGPARFMGQAERRGTVEAGKVADLVLLDRNPLADIHNSTSIRAVILGGKLMPRASLDAMLAEAEATAAKPPSNPPGSTTN
;
A
#
# COMPACT_ATOMS: atom_id res chain seq x y z
N MET A 1 33.30 -33.26 76.51
CA MET A 1 31.86 -33.56 76.62
C MET A 1 31.09 -32.48 76.04
N GLN A 2 30.62 -32.62 74.86
CA GLN A 2 29.45 -32.01 74.25
C GLN A 2 29.48 -32.29 72.74
N LYS A 3 28.62 -33.19 72.30
CA LYS A 3 28.45 -33.56 70.88
C LYS A 3 27.60 -32.49 70.16
N CYS A 4 28.14 -31.89 69.15
CA CYS A 4 27.41 -30.94 68.29
C CYS A 4 26.85 -31.75 67.10
N VAL A 5 25.53 -31.86 67.07
CA VAL A 5 24.79 -32.47 65.96
C VAL A 5 24.70 -31.43 64.81
N ARG A 6 25.31 -31.70 63.66
CA ARG A 6 25.15 -30.91 62.41
C ARG A 6 23.90 -31.41 61.71
N CYS A 7 22.86 -30.58 61.71
CA CYS A 7 21.75 -30.73 60.80
C CYS A 7 22.18 -30.35 59.39
N VAL A 8 22.17 -31.30 58.47
CA VAL A 8 22.32 -31.10 57.06
C VAL A 8 20.92 -30.82 56.52
N LEU A 9 20.62 -29.54 56.24
CA LEU A 9 19.44 -29.12 55.46
C LEU A 9 19.72 -29.34 54.00
N LEU A 10 19.09 -30.35 53.40
CA LEU A 10 19.05 -30.59 51.96
C LEU A 10 18.07 -29.58 51.38
N SER A 11 18.58 -28.48 50.77
CA SER A 11 17.79 -27.58 49.97
C SER A 11 17.55 -28.22 48.60
N ILE A 12 16.37 -28.79 48.42
CA ILE A 12 15.87 -29.20 47.08
C ILE A 12 15.48 -27.95 46.35
N LEU A 13 16.36 -27.45 45.45
CA LEU A 13 16.06 -26.39 44.48
C LEU A 13 15.20 -27.01 43.37
N LEU A 14 13.88 -26.88 43.50
CA LEU A 14 12.94 -27.16 42.40
C LEU A 14 13.19 -26.14 41.30
N LEU A 15 14.02 -26.50 40.33
CA LEU A 15 14.19 -25.80 39.08
C LEU A 15 12.92 -26.02 38.26
N SER A 16 11.89 -25.20 38.46
CA SER A 16 10.73 -25.11 37.59
C SER A 16 11.20 -24.54 36.24
N ILE A 17 11.62 -25.42 35.36
CA ILE A 17 11.74 -25.08 33.95
C ILE A 17 10.34 -24.75 33.49
N LEU A 18 10.01 -23.46 33.44
CA LEU A 18 8.91 -22.93 32.65
C LEU A 18 9.21 -23.24 31.17
N LEU A 19 8.93 -24.46 30.77
CA LEU A 19 8.66 -24.81 29.39
C LEU A 19 7.41 -23.98 29.02
N SER A 20 7.62 -22.76 28.52
CA SER A 20 6.60 -22.12 27.74
C SER A 20 6.19 -23.12 26.67
N PRO A 21 4.94 -23.60 26.61
CA PRO A 21 4.55 -24.43 25.52
C PRO A 21 4.78 -23.60 24.28
N LEU A 22 5.72 -24.00 23.38
CA LEU A 22 5.57 -23.68 21.97
C LEU A 22 4.15 -24.16 21.66
N ALA A 23 3.21 -23.24 21.66
CA ALA A 23 1.86 -23.52 21.27
C ALA A 23 1.93 -23.93 19.81
N TRP A 24 2.06 -25.22 19.58
CA TRP A 24 1.71 -25.80 18.30
C TRP A 24 0.22 -25.54 18.16
N ALA A 25 -0.09 -24.39 17.59
CA ALA A 25 -1.44 -24.09 17.20
C ALA A 25 -1.77 -25.14 16.14
N GLY A 26 -2.67 -26.09 16.47
CA GLY A 26 -3.19 -27.05 15.51
C GLY A 26 -3.74 -26.33 14.27
N PRO A 27 -4.10 -27.05 13.22
CA PRO A 27 -4.62 -26.46 12.00
C PRO A 27 -5.76 -25.46 12.28
N LEU A 28 -5.78 -24.33 11.58
CA LEU A 28 -6.91 -23.39 11.60
C LEU A 28 -7.92 -23.80 10.51
N VAL A 29 -9.18 -23.91 10.87
CA VAL A 29 -10.24 -24.32 9.95
C VAL A 29 -11.36 -23.26 9.95
N ILE A 30 -11.58 -22.63 8.82
CA ILE A 30 -12.73 -21.74 8.60
C ILE A 30 -13.82 -22.57 7.93
N ARG A 31 -14.95 -22.79 8.62
CA ARG A 31 -15.97 -23.76 8.18
C ARG A 31 -17.25 -23.07 7.75
N ARG A 32 -17.85 -23.51 6.63
CA ARG A 32 -19.13 -23.04 6.07
C ARG A 32 -19.09 -21.57 5.63
N VAL A 33 -17.93 -21.07 5.23
CA VAL A 33 -17.75 -19.68 4.76
C VAL A 33 -18.12 -19.57 3.27
N THR A 34 -18.53 -18.39 2.83
CA THR A 34 -18.58 -18.04 1.40
C THR A 34 -17.21 -17.56 0.98
N VAL A 35 -16.53 -18.26 0.07
CA VAL A 35 -15.22 -17.87 -0.44
C VAL A 35 -15.38 -16.99 -1.68
N ILE A 36 -14.73 -15.84 -1.67
CA ILE A 36 -14.50 -14.95 -2.81
C ILE A 36 -13.01 -15.02 -3.09
N ASP A 37 -12.63 -15.89 -4.04
CA ASP A 37 -11.23 -16.28 -4.24
C ASP A 37 -10.37 -15.23 -4.99
N ALA A 38 -10.99 -14.14 -5.46
CA ALA A 38 -10.40 -13.08 -6.28
C ALA A 38 -9.90 -13.53 -7.68
N THR A 39 -10.23 -14.76 -8.12
CA THR A 39 -9.87 -15.21 -9.49
C THR A 39 -10.80 -14.63 -10.56
N GLY A 40 -11.91 -14.01 -10.17
CA GLY A 40 -12.99 -13.59 -11.07
C GLY A 40 -14.14 -14.60 -11.17
N LYS A 41 -14.03 -15.76 -10.54
CA LYS A 41 -15.12 -16.74 -10.43
C LYS A 41 -16.21 -16.23 -9.48
N PRO A 42 -17.45 -16.73 -9.60
CA PRO A 42 -18.52 -16.44 -8.64
C PRO A 42 -18.13 -16.85 -7.21
N ALA A 43 -18.68 -16.14 -6.23
CA ALA A 43 -18.52 -16.47 -4.82
C ALA A 43 -19.00 -17.91 -4.55
N GLN A 44 -18.24 -18.68 -3.77
CA GLN A 44 -18.47 -20.10 -3.49
C GLN A 44 -19.02 -20.27 -2.07
N PRO A 45 -20.33 -20.48 -1.88
CA PRO A 45 -20.92 -20.61 -0.54
C PRO A 45 -20.62 -21.97 0.09
N GLY A 46 -20.65 -22.02 1.42
CA GLY A 46 -20.56 -23.25 2.20
C GLY A 46 -19.24 -24.00 2.06
N MET A 47 -18.15 -23.27 1.92
CA MET A 47 -16.80 -23.83 1.81
C MET A 47 -16.17 -24.05 3.19
N THR A 48 -15.22 -24.98 3.25
CA THR A 48 -14.29 -25.14 4.36
C THR A 48 -12.89 -24.87 3.82
N VAL A 49 -12.13 -24.06 4.54
CA VAL A 49 -10.72 -23.75 4.27
C VAL A 49 -9.90 -24.26 5.44
N VAL A 50 -8.91 -25.10 5.16
CA VAL A 50 -7.98 -25.66 6.14
C VAL A 50 -6.62 -25.00 5.95
N ILE A 51 -6.07 -24.49 7.03
CA ILE A 51 -4.80 -23.78 7.06
C ILE A 51 -3.86 -24.52 8.02
N GLU A 52 -2.68 -24.87 7.55
CA GLU A 52 -1.61 -25.44 8.35
C GLU A 52 -0.37 -24.57 8.20
N GLN A 53 0.21 -24.20 9.34
CA GLN A 53 1.31 -23.22 9.39
C GLN A 53 0.89 -21.92 8.70
N ASP A 54 1.53 -21.55 7.61
CA ASP A 54 1.26 -20.34 6.83
C ASP A 54 0.52 -20.59 5.50
N GLN A 55 0.06 -21.84 5.25
CA GLN A 55 -0.49 -22.23 3.95
C GLN A 55 -1.93 -22.73 4.02
N ILE A 56 -2.69 -22.47 2.97
CA ILE A 56 -3.98 -23.11 2.71
C ILE A 56 -3.69 -24.51 2.16
N VAL A 57 -3.95 -25.55 2.96
CA VAL A 57 -3.68 -26.94 2.56
C VAL A 57 -4.88 -27.62 1.92
N ALA A 58 -6.10 -27.17 2.22
CA ALA A 58 -7.31 -27.70 1.60
C ALA A 58 -8.41 -26.65 1.55
N ILE A 59 -9.20 -26.70 0.46
CA ILE A 59 -10.41 -25.90 0.27
C ILE A 59 -11.46 -26.72 -0.48
N GLY A 60 -12.72 -26.66 -0.07
CA GLY A 60 -13.81 -27.36 -0.73
C GLY A 60 -15.12 -27.29 0.04
N PRO A 61 -16.21 -27.89 -0.51
CA PRO A 61 -17.52 -27.92 0.15
C PRO A 61 -17.41 -28.49 1.57
N TRP A 62 -18.08 -27.86 2.53
CA TRP A 62 -17.93 -28.18 3.97
C TRP A 62 -18.29 -29.64 4.33
N MET A 63 -19.10 -30.31 3.52
CA MET A 63 -19.42 -31.73 3.71
C MET A 63 -18.30 -32.67 3.25
N LYS A 64 -17.42 -32.20 2.35
CA LYS A 64 -16.33 -33.00 1.77
C LYS A 64 -15.00 -32.79 2.47
N VAL A 65 -14.72 -31.57 2.92
CA VAL A 65 -13.45 -31.22 3.61
C VAL A 65 -13.64 -31.38 5.11
N LYS A 66 -12.91 -32.34 5.70
CA LYS A 66 -12.92 -32.62 7.14
C LYS A 66 -11.89 -31.74 7.86
N ALA A 67 -12.24 -31.28 9.06
CA ALA A 67 -11.28 -30.63 9.93
C ALA A 67 -10.30 -31.68 10.50
N PRO A 68 -8.98 -31.46 10.43
CA PRO A 68 -8.01 -32.32 11.10
C PRO A 68 -8.24 -32.34 12.62
N ALA A 69 -7.77 -33.38 13.29
CA ALA A 69 -7.86 -33.47 14.75
C ALA A 69 -7.04 -32.33 15.39
N GLY A 70 -7.55 -31.75 16.49
CA GLY A 70 -6.88 -30.65 17.19
C GLY A 70 -7.01 -29.28 16.52
N SER A 71 -7.81 -29.15 15.43
CA SER A 71 -8.00 -27.87 14.73
C SER A 71 -8.71 -26.81 15.59
N GLN A 72 -8.26 -25.59 15.48
CA GLN A 72 -9.03 -24.40 15.86
C GLN A 72 -10.10 -24.14 14.79
N ILE A 73 -11.37 -24.17 15.19
CA ILE A 73 -12.47 -24.01 14.24
C ILE A 73 -13.11 -22.62 14.35
N VAL A 74 -13.18 -21.92 13.22
CA VAL A 74 -13.93 -20.66 13.05
C VAL A 74 -15.22 -20.94 12.28
N ASP A 75 -16.36 -20.58 12.83
CA ASP A 75 -17.66 -20.66 12.16
C ASP A 75 -17.80 -19.50 11.16
N GLY A 76 -17.78 -19.84 9.86
CA GLY A 76 -17.90 -18.91 8.74
C GLY A 76 -19.31 -18.75 8.19
N ARG A 77 -20.35 -19.29 8.84
CA ARG A 77 -21.73 -19.17 8.35
C ARG A 77 -22.16 -17.70 8.25
N GLY A 78 -22.68 -17.33 7.05
CA GLY A 78 -23.07 -15.94 6.76
C GLY A 78 -21.90 -14.98 6.59
N LYS A 79 -20.65 -15.47 6.57
CA LYS A 79 -19.45 -14.67 6.41
C LYS A 79 -18.79 -14.90 5.05
N PHE A 80 -17.90 -13.97 4.69
CA PHE A 80 -17.20 -13.95 3.40
C PHE A 80 -15.70 -13.95 3.65
N LEU A 81 -14.99 -14.83 2.95
CA LEU A 81 -13.53 -14.94 3.03
C LEU A 81 -12.93 -14.44 1.73
N ILE A 82 -12.05 -13.45 1.83
CA ILE A 82 -11.29 -12.88 0.72
C ILE A 82 -9.79 -13.03 0.98
N PRO A 83 -8.92 -12.90 -0.04
CA PRO A 83 -7.49 -12.73 0.19
C PRO A 83 -7.23 -11.47 1.01
N GLY A 84 -6.11 -11.43 1.73
CA GLY A 84 -5.63 -10.23 2.40
C GLY A 84 -5.36 -9.10 1.40
N LEU A 85 -5.68 -7.87 1.80
CA LEU A 85 -5.53 -6.69 0.97
C LEU A 85 -4.08 -6.20 0.94
N TRP A 86 -3.68 -5.61 -0.18
CA TRP A 86 -2.41 -4.93 -0.36
C TRP A 86 -2.65 -3.47 -0.74
N ASP A 87 -1.96 -2.55 -0.05
CA ASP A 87 -1.88 -1.15 -0.43
C ASP A 87 -0.66 -0.96 -1.35
N MET A 88 -0.92 -0.65 -2.62
CA MET A 88 0.12 -0.62 -3.64
C MET A 88 0.79 0.76 -3.81
N HIS A 89 0.46 1.70 -2.92
CA HIS A 89 1.18 2.96 -2.78
C HIS A 89 1.09 3.45 -1.33
N ALA A 90 2.17 3.28 -0.59
CA ALA A 90 2.25 3.70 0.79
C ALA A 90 3.64 4.31 1.09
N HIS A 91 3.69 5.20 2.09
CA HIS A 91 4.89 5.83 2.59
C HIS A 91 5.12 5.52 4.07
N GLY A 92 6.25 6.01 4.65
CA GLY A 92 6.59 5.82 6.04
C GLY A 92 7.40 4.56 6.34
N TYR A 93 8.08 4.03 5.33
CA TYR A 93 8.93 2.84 5.45
C TYR A 93 10.41 3.14 5.12
N SER A 94 10.75 4.43 5.01
CA SER A 94 12.07 4.87 4.57
C SER A 94 13.06 5.10 5.71
N GLY A 95 12.57 5.24 6.95
CA GLY A 95 13.38 5.78 8.04
C GLY A 95 13.69 7.26 7.84
N GLU A 96 12.75 8.01 7.31
CA GLU A 96 12.86 9.45 6.99
C GLU A 96 13.24 10.30 8.21
N PRO A 97 13.80 11.52 8.00
CA PRO A 97 14.05 12.46 9.09
C PRO A 97 12.77 12.76 9.87
N GLY A 98 12.72 12.34 11.14
CA GLY A 98 11.55 12.43 12.01
C GLY A 98 10.79 11.12 12.21
N THR A 99 11.03 10.10 11.38
CA THR A 99 10.64 8.72 11.63
C THR A 99 11.87 7.96 12.16
N THR A 100 11.84 7.54 13.41
CA THR A 100 12.84 6.62 13.94
C THR A 100 12.55 5.21 13.38
N SER A 101 13.47 4.26 13.52
CA SER A 101 13.19 2.83 13.22
C SER A 101 11.99 2.27 14.01
N GLU A 102 11.56 2.97 15.05
CA GLU A 102 10.31 2.75 15.79
C GLU A 102 9.13 3.54 15.18
N GLY A 103 9.41 4.57 14.36
CA GLY A 103 8.43 5.50 13.80
C GLY A 103 7.45 4.85 12.83
N ASP A 104 7.90 3.91 12.04
CA ASP A 104 7.07 3.26 11.01
C ASP A 104 6.05 2.29 11.62
N THR A 105 6.35 1.72 12.78
CA THR A 105 5.57 0.63 13.37
C THR A 105 4.19 1.06 13.88
N TRP A 106 3.93 2.36 14.08
CA TRP A 106 2.62 2.85 14.50
C TRP A 106 1.52 2.60 13.44
N MET A 107 1.91 2.47 12.17
CA MET A 107 0.98 2.20 11.06
C MET A 107 0.57 0.73 10.97
N TYR A 108 1.41 -0.21 11.46
CA TYR A 108 1.18 -1.63 11.29
C TYR A 108 -0.15 -2.12 11.88
N PRO A 109 -0.53 -1.74 13.11
CA PRO A 109 -1.83 -2.11 13.66
C PRO A 109 -2.99 -1.53 12.87
N LEU A 110 -2.85 -0.34 12.27
CA LEU A 110 -3.88 0.28 11.44
C LEU A 110 -4.08 -0.50 10.14
N HIS A 111 -3.00 -0.86 9.45
CA HIS A 111 -3.06 -1.70 8.26
C HIS A 111 -3.74 -3.04 8.57
N LEU A 112 -3.23 -3.76 9.58
CA LEU A 112 -3.73 -5.10 9.90
C LEU A 112 -5.19 -5.08 10.38
N ALA A 113 -5.59 -4.09 11.21
CA ALA A 113 -6.96 -3.96 11.68
C ALA A 113 -7.96 -3.69 10.55
N ASN A 114 -7.47 -3.16 9.42
CA ASN A 114 -8.21 -2.91 8.19
C ASN A 114 -7.94 -3.99 7.11
N GLY A 115 -7.41 -5.16 7.46
CA GLY A 115 -7.23 -6.28 6.53
C GLY A 115 -6.12 -6.09 5.51
N VAL A 116 -5.30 -5.04 5.64
CA VAL A 116 -4.14 -4.79 4.79
C VAL A 116 -2.95 -5.59 5.32
N VAL A 117 -2.64 -6.68 4.63
CA VAL A 117 -1.60 -7.65 5.01
C VAL A 117 -0.26 -7.37 4.33
N GLY A 118 -0.25 -6.44 3.38
CA GLY A 118 0.96 -6.04 2.69
C GLY A 118 0.87 -4.64 2.11
N VAL A 119 2.03 -4.02 1.93
CA VAL A 119 2.17 -2.68 1.37
C VAL A 119 3.32 -2.64 0.37
N ARG A 120 3.16 -1.84 -0.68
CA ARG A 120 4.26 -1.41 -1.53
C ARG A 120 4.71 -0.03 -1.07
N ALA A 121 5.89 0.02 -0.43
CA ALA A 121 6.48 1.27 0.04
C ALA A 121 7.11 2.01 -1.13
N MET A 122 6.55 3.15 -1.50
CA MET A 122 6.97 3.95 -2.66
C MET A 122 8.09 4.94 -2.36
N TRP A 123 8.55 4.95 -1.13
CA TRP A 123 9.78 5.59 -0.69
C TRP A 123 10.48 4.64 0.28
N GLY A 124 11.50 3.98 -0.20
CA GLY A 124 12.25 3.00 0.57
C GLY A 124 13.42 3.60 1.36
N PRO A 125 13.99 2.81 2.27
CA PRO A 125 15.14 3.22 3.05
C PRO A 125 16.41 3.23 2.19
N GLU A 126 17.41 3.98 2.63
CA GLU A 126 18.73 4.04 2.00
C GLU A 126 19.37 2.63 1.81
N ASN A 127 19.10 1.73 2.74
CA ASN A 127 19.54 0.32 2.67
C ASN A 127 18.40 -0.63 3.05
N ALA A 128 17.70 -1.12 2.05
CA ALA A 128 16.55 -2.02 2.22
C ALA A 128 16.94 -3.36 2.88
N SER A 129 18.14 -3.87 2.60
CA SER A 129 18.65 -5.10 3.25
C SER A 129 18.88 -4.90 4.74
N ALA A 130 19.41 -3.74 5.16
CA ALA A 130 19.56 -3.40 6.57
C ALA A 130 18.19 -3.22 7.26
N TRP A 131 17.27 -2.52 6.60
CA TRP A 131 15.90 -2.34 7.08
C TRP A 131 15.21 -3.69 7.31
N ARG A 132 15.29 -4.64 6.36
CA ARG A 132 14.70 -5.98 6.51
C ARG A 132 15.28 -6.74 7.70
N ARG A 133 16.61 -6.62 7.95
CA ARG A 133 17.23 -7.25 9.12
C ARG A 133 16.72 -6.66 10.45
N LEU A 134 16.44 -5.37 10.50
CA LEU A 134 15.85 -4.71 11.67
C LEU A 134 14.38 -5.10 11.81
N HIS A 135 13.63 -5.05 10.73
CA HIS A 135 12.21 -5.41 10.70
C HIS A 135 11.98 -6.88 11.10
N ALA A 136 12.86 -7.79 10.72
CA ALA A 136 12.79 -9.21 11.14
C ALA A 136 12.93 -9.43 12.65
N LYS A 137 13.40 -8.43 13.41
CA LYS A 137 13.46 -8.46 14.88
C LYS A 137 12.21 -7.89 15.54
N TYR A 138 11.31 -7.33 14.76
CA TYR A 138 10.04 -6.84 15.26
C TYR A 138 9.15 -8.02 15.66
N ASP A 139 8.77 -8.08 16.92
CA ASP A 139 8.13 -9.24 17.56
C ASP A 139 6.59 -9.21 17.49
N LYS A 140 6.02 -8.11 16.99
CA LYS A 140 4.57 -7.96 16.82
C LYS A 140 4.16 -8.24 15.36
N PRO A 141 2.87 -8.55 15.12
CA PRO A 141 2.35 -8.67 13.76
C PRO A 141 2.59 -7.40 12.92
N SER A 142 3.03 -7.58 11.70
CA SER A 142 3.29 -6.49 10.73
C SER A 142 2.90 -6.91 9.33
N PRO A 143 2.48 -5.98 8.45
CA PRO A 143 2.25 -6.28 7.05
C PRO A 143 3.56 -6.68 6.34
N SER A 144 3.45 -7.44 5.27
CA SER A 144 4.57 -7.65 4.33
C SER A 144 4.89 -6.34 3.63
N VAL A 145 6.19 -6.05 3.38
CA VAL A 145 6.59 -4.80 2.72
C VAL A 145 7.40 -5.09 1.45
N TYR A 146 6.97 -4.52 0.33
CA TYR A 146 7.69 -4.48 -0.94
C TYR A 146 8.33 -3.11 -1.09
N LEU A 147 9.67 -3.03 -1.03
CA LEU A 147 10.42 -1.81 -0.79
C LEU A 147 10.98 -1.20 -2.08
N ALA A 148 10.63 0.06 -2.35
CA ALA A 148 11.34 0.89 -3.34
C ALA A 148 12.78 1.21 -2.92
N SER A 149 13.54 1.78 -3.85
CA SER A 149 14.67 2.67 -3.52
C SER A 149 14.16 3.93 -2.80
N PRO A 150 15.03 4.77 -2.20
CA PRO A 150 14.71 6.18 -2.04
C PRO A 150 14.21 6.78 -3.36
N ILE A 151 13.42 7.84 -3.27
CA ILE A 151 12.94 8.55 -4.47
C ILE A 151 14.13 9.11 -5.24
N ILE A 152 14.27 8.75 -6.53
CA ILE A 152 15.22 9.38 -7.44
C ILE A 152 14.49 10.51 -8.16
N ASP A 153 14.98 11.73 -7.99
CA ASP A 153 14.40 12.95 -8.55
C ASP A 153 15.46 13.79 -9.27
N GLY A 154 15.05 14.87 -9.90
CA GLY A 154 15.95 15.79 -10.60
C GLY A 154 16.90 16.59 -9.71
N PRO A 155 17.65 17.53 -10.29
CA PRO A 155 18.67 18.31 -9.55
C PRO A 155 18.11 19.14 -8.40
N ASN A 156 16.81 19.47 -8.43
CA ASN A 156 16.08 20.19 -7.39
C ASN A 156 14.93 19.32 -6.91
N PRO A 157 15.18 18.36 -6.02
CA PRO A 157 14.15 17.42 -5.58
C PRO A 157 12.97 18.11 -4.91
N THR A 158 11.77 17.63 -5.23
CA THR A 158 10.52 18.10 -4.59
C THR A 158 10.50 17.79 -3.11
N TRP A 159 10.94 16.60 -2.74
CA TRP A 159 10.92 16.15 -1.35
C TRP A 159 12.32 16.12 -0.73
N PRO A 160 12.53 16.73 0.45
CA PRO A 160 13.78 16.60 1.19
C PRO A 160 14.11 15.13 1.48
N GLY A 161 15.34 14.70 1.21
CA GLY A 161 15.75 13.30 1.37
C GLY A 161 15.65 12.45 0.09
N SER A 162 15.09 12.98 -0.98
CA SER A 162 15.20 12.36 -2.30
C SER A 162 16.62 12.40 -2.85
N VAL A 163 16.92 11.49 -3.76
CA VAL A 163 18.22 11.37 -4.43
C VAL A 163 18.22 12.25 -5.67
N ALA A 164 18.98 13.34 -5.63
CA ALA A 164 19.12 14.23 -6.76
C ALA A 164 20.00 13.60 -7.85
N VAL A 165 19.52 13.59 -9.10
CA VAL A 165 20.32 13.21 -10.28
C VAL A 165 20.18 14.28 -11.35
N ALA A 166 21.35 14.73 -11.87
CA ALA A 166 21.41 15.78 -12.89
C ALA A 166 21.76 15.25 -14.28
N ASP A 167 22.31 14.04 -14.35
CA ASP A 167 22.83 13.45 -15.59
C ASP A 167 22.74 11.91 -15.58
N ALA A 168 23.06 11.32 -16.73
CA ALA A 168 23.04 9.88 -16.93
C ALA A 168 24.00 9.11 -16.01
N ALA A 169 25.17 9.68 -15.67
CA ALA A 169 26.16 8.99 -14.85
C ALA A 169 25.67 8.87 -13.39
N GLN A 170 25.13 9.97 -12.84
CA GLN A 170 24.53 9.98 -11.49
C GLN A 170 23.32 9.05 -11.41
N ALA A 171 22.49 9.03 -12.45
CA ALA A 171 21.31 8.15 -12.54
C ALA A 171 21.70 6.66 -12.50
N ARG A 172 22.69 6.23 -13.29
CA ARG A 172 23.20 4.84 -13.26
C ARG A 172 23.78 4.48 -11.90
N ALA A 173 24.61 5.36 -11.33
CA ALA A 173 25.19 5.14 -10.01
C ALA A 173 24.14 5.00 -8.91
N ALA A 174 23.02 5.75 -8.98
CA ALA A 174 21.91 5.62 -8.05
C ALA A 174 21.22 4.25 -8.20
N VAL A 175 20.95 3.79 -9.42
CA VAL A 175 20.34 2.47 -9.69
C VAL A 175 21.23 1.35 -9.17
N ASP A 176 22.54 1.37 -9.50
CA ASP A 176 23.53 0.39 -9.03
C ASP A 176 23.54 0.31 -7.50
N ARG A 177 23.59 1.47 -6.84
CA ARG A 177 23.63 1.58 -5.37
C ARG A 177 22.41 0.95 -4.73
N TYR A 178 21.20 1.27 -5.20
CA TYR A 178 19.99 0.83 -4.53
C TYR A 178 19.61 -0.61 -4.86
N GLN A 179 19.96 -1.08 -6.05
CA GLN A 179 19.87 -2.50 -6.36
C GLN A 179 20.82 -3.32 -5.44
N ALA A 180 22.07 -2.90 -5.28
CA ALA A 180 23.02 -3.54 -4.36
C ALA A 180 22.58 -3.46 -2.89
N ASN A 181 21.89 -2.38 -2.49
CA ASN A 181 21.32 -2.20 -1.16
C ASN A 181 20.02 -3.01 -0.93
N GLY A 182 19.55 -3.72 -1.96
CA GLY A 182 18.45 -4.67 -1.86
C GLY A 182 17.05 -4.06 -2.01
N ALA A 183 16.91 -2.93 -2.70
CA ALA A 183 15.61 -2.44 -3.14
C ALA A 183 14.92 -3.47 -4.05
N ASP A 184 13.60 -3.63 -3.93
CA ASP A 184 12.83 -4.51 -4.79
C ASP A 184 12.56 -3.88 -6.17
N PHE A 185 12.57 -2.55 -6.23
CA PHE A 185 12.39 -1.76 -7.46
C PHE A 185 12.92 -0.33 -7.26
N ILE A 186 13.10 0.39 -8.36
CA ILE A 186 13.56 1.79 -8.37
C ILE A 186 12.35 2.72 -8.45
N LYS A 187 12.24 3.71 -7.53
CA LYS A 187 11.22 4.78 -7.55
C LYS A 187 11.78 6.02 -8.23
N ILE A 188 11.07 6.51 -9.25
CA ILE A 188 11.39 7.75 -9.98
C ILE A 188 10.33 8.82 -9.73
N TYR A 189 10.71 10.10 -9.92
CA TYR A 189 9.87 11.26 -9.65
C TYR A 189 9.92 12.30 -10.78
N ASP A 190 9.19 13.42 -10.62
CA ASP A 190 8.84 14.37 -11.68
C ASP A 190 10.01 15.09 -12.32
N GLY A 191 11.03 15.45 -11.52
CA GLY A 191 12.13 16.32 -11.96
C GLY A 191 13.27 15.61 -12.70
N VAL A 192 13.22 14.28 -12.88
CA VAL A 192 14.30 13.51 -13.53
C VAL A 192 14.54 13.98 -14.97
N PRO A 193 15.74 14.47 -15.33
CA PRO A 193 16.06 14.88 -16.70
C PRO A 193 15.96 13.71 -17.69
N ARG A 194 15.70 14.03 -18.96
CA ARG A 194 15.45 13.01 -19.99
C ARG A 194 16.60 12.02 -20.18
N ASP A 195 17.83 12.48 -20.20
CA ASP A 195 19.03 11.64 -20.33
C ASP A 195 19.27 10.76 -19.10
N ALA A 196 19.02 11.31 -17.91
CA ALA A 196 19.04 10.57 -16.65
C ALA A 196 17.93 9.49 -16.61
N TYR A 197 16.71 9.82 -17.07
CA TYR A 197 15.62 8.84 -17.15
C TYR A 197 15.99 7.64 -18.01
N PHE A 198 16.49 7.86 -19.25
CA PHE A 198 16.87 6.74 -20.12
C PHE A 198 18.09 5.99 -19.60
N ALA A 199 18.97 6.65 -18.84
CA ALA A 199 20.05 5.96 -18.13
C ALA A 199 19.52 5.05 -17.01
N ILE A 200 18.49 5.47 -16.28
CA ILE A 200 17.77 4.60 -15.30
C ILE A 200 17.17 3.40 -16.04
N VAL A 201 16.47 3.63 -17.16
CA VAL A 201 15.87 2.56 -17.97
C VAL A 201 16.92 1.52 -18.38
N ASP A 202 18.02 1.96 -18.99
CA ASP A 202 19.08 1.05 -19.42
C ASP A 202 19.68 0.25 -18.27
N GLU A 203 19.97 0.92 -17.13
CA GLU A 203 20.62 0.29 -16.00
C GLU A 203 19.68 -0.68 -15.29
N THR A 204 18.41 -0.32 -15.15
CA THR A 204 17.39 -1.23 -14.56
C THR A 204 17.19 -2.48 -15.41
N HIS A 205 17.17 -2.35 -16.74
CA HIS A 205 17.10 -3.50 -17.64
C HIS A 205 18.35 -4.40 -17.54
N LYS A 206 19.53 -3.82 -17.50
CA LYS A 206 20.81 -4.53 -17.36
C LYS A 206 20.87 -5.32 -16.05
N LEU A 207 20.37 -4.74 -14.95
CA LEU A 207 20.39 -5.36 -13.64
C LEU A 207 19.17 -6.26 -13.34
N GLY A 208 18.17 -6.29 -14.23
CA GLY A 208 16.96 -7.08 -14.06
C GLY A 208 16.06 -6.60 -12.90
N ILE A 209 16.18 -5.31 -12.52
CA ILE A 209 15.31 -4.68 -11.51
C ILE A 209 14.27 -3.82 -12.22
N SER A 210 13.01 -3.82 -11.70
CA SER A 210 11.96 -2.96 -12.27
C SER A 210 12.07 -1.52 -11.74
N PHE A 211 11.45 -0.58 -12.47
CA PHE A 211 11.27 0.78 -12.00
C PHE A 211 9.80 1.23 -12.16
N ALA A 212 9.36 2.12 -11.30
CA ALA A 212 8.00 2.61 -11.21
C ALA A 212 7.97 4.02 -10.59
N GLY A 213 6.87 4.72 -10.66
CA GLY A 213 6.72 6.04 -10.05
C GLY A 213 5.96 7.00 -10.95
N HIS A 214 6.29 8.28 -10.82
CA HIS A 214 5.74 9.31 -11.69
C HIS A 214 6.32 9.21 -13.10
N VAL A 215 5.64 9.76 -14.07
CA VAL A 215 6.24 10.02 -15.38
C VAL A 215 6.91 11.40 -15.30
N PRO A 216 8.24 11.50 -15.42
CA PRO A 216 8.91 12.79 -15.32
C PRO A 216 8.41 13.79 -16.35
N ASP A 217 8.40 15.09 -16.00
CA ASP A 217 7.94 16.17 -16.87
C ASP A 217 8.66 16.22 -18.24
N ALA A 218 9.89 15.70 -18.29
CA ALA A 218 10.67 15.60 -19.52
C ALA A 218 10.32 14.41 -20.42
N ILE A 219 9.37 13.55 -19.99
CA ILE A 219 9.05 12.27 -20.63
C ILE A 219 7.56 12.21 -20.96
N ARG A 220 7.22 11.82 -22.19
CA ARG A 220 5.82 11.53 -22.51
C ARG A 220 5.41 10.19 -21.92
N VAL A 221 4.17 10.11 -21.46
CA VAL A 221 3.63 8.88 -20.85
C VAL A 221 3.72 7.65 -21.77
N ALA A 222 3.58 7.85 -23.07
CA ALA A 222 3.76 6.80 -24.06
C ALA A 222 5.21 6.31 -24.12
N GLU A 223 6.19 7.22 -24.02
CA GLU A 223 7.62 6.87 -23.97
C GLU A 223 7.95 6.11 -22.69
N ALA A 224 7.37 6.53 -21.56
CA ALA A 224 7.53 5.84 -20.27
C ALA A 224 7.06 4.38 -20.33
N SER A 225 5.89 4.16 -20.93
CA SER A 225 5.35 2.82 -21.16
C SER A 225 6.25 1.99 -22.08
N ASP A 226 6.72 2.57 -23.20
CA ASP A 226 7.61 1.88 -24.15
C ASP A 226 8.98 1.56 -23.53
N ALA A 227 9.43 2.39 -22.59
CA ALA A 227 10.66 2.18 -21.84
C ALA A 227 10.52 1.10 -20.73
N GLY A 228 9.33 0.54 -20.53
CA GLY A 228 9.10 -0.53 -19.56
C GLY A 228 8.84 -0.05 -18.13
N GLN A 229 8.46 1.22 -17.92
CA GLN A 229 7.99 1.68 -16.61
C GLN A 229 6.83 0.80 -16.15
N LYS A 230 7.02 0.11 -15.03
CA LYS A 230 6.15 -0.98 -14.62
C LYS A 230 4.80 -0.51 -14.09
N SER A 231 4.78 0.60 -13.34
CA SER A 231 3.55 1.29 -13.00
C SER A 231 3.71 2.80 -13.07
N ILE A 232 2.61 3.48 -13.37
CA ILE A 232 2.45 4.92 -13.33
C ILE A 232 1.55 5.24 -12.14
N GLU A 233 2.02 6.13 -11.28
CA GLU A 233 1.33 6.57 -10.08
C GLU A 233 0.57 7.88 -10.35
N HIS A 234 -0.56 8.10 -9.64
CA HIS A 234 -1.31 9.37 -9.65
C HIS A 234 -1.75 9.85 -11.04
N LEU A 235 -1.92 8.92 -12.00
CA LEU A 235 -2.30 9.23 -13.38
C LEU A 235 -1.33 10.18 -14.11
N THR A 236 -0.07 10.35 -13.61
CA THR A 236 0.87 11.33 -14.13
C THR A 236 1.05 11.22 -15.65
N GLY A 237 0.72 12.32 -16.35
CA GLY A 237 0.85 12.44 -17.81
C GLY A 237 -0.21 11.70 -18.62
N VAL A 238 -1.12 10.92 -18.01
CA VAL A 238 -2.11 10.09 -18.73
C VAL A 238 -3.14 10.96 -19.44
N ALA A 239 -3.72 11.96 -18.76
CA ALA A 239 -4.66 12.90 -19.35
C ALA A 239 -4.01 13.63 -20.54
N VAL A 240 -2.80 14.15 -20.36
CA VAL A 240 -2.02 14.81 -21.43
C VAL A 240 -1.80 13.88 -22.61
N GLY A 241 -1.43 12.61 -22.34
CA GLY A 241 -1.20 11.62 -23.41
C GLY A 241 -2.45 11.25 -24.20
N ALA A 242 -3.64 11.42 -23.62
CA ALA A 242 -4.94 11.19 -24.24
C ALA A 242 -5.52 12.44 -24.94
N SER A 243 -4.88 13.61 -24.84
CA SER A 243 -5.36 14.87 -25.37
C SER A 243 -4.99 15.08 -26.84
N SER A 244 -5.88 15.72 -27.60
CA SER A 244 -5.59 16.21 -28.97
C SER A 244 -4.53 17.34 -28.97
N GLU A 245 -4.34 18.02 -27.83
CA GLU A 245 -3.34 19.08 -27.61
C GLU A 245 -2.06 18.59 -26.92
N GLN A 246 -1.80 17.30 -26.93
CA GLN A 246 -0.69 16.66 -26.21
C GLN A 246 0.64 17.43 -26.31
N GLU A 247 1.06 17.84 -27.51
CA GLU A 247 2.35 18.51 -27.70
C GLU A 247 2.39 19.89 -27.05
N THR A 248 1.29 20.64 -27.13
CA THR A 248 1.16 21.96 -26.49
C THR A 248 1.20 21.82 -24.96
N LEU A 249 0.44 20.86 -24.44
CA LEU A 249 0.35 20.62 -22.99
C LEU A 249 1.67 20.07 -22.43
N PHE A 250 2.35 19.19 -23.15
CA PHE A 250 3.65 18.69 -22.77
C PHE A 250 4.73 19.77 -22.71
N ALA A 251 4.62 20.79 -23.57
CA ALA A 251 5.56 21.92 -23.59
C ALA A 251 5.26 22.99 -22.52
N MET A 252 4.13 22.90 -21.82
CA MET A 252 3.78 23.84 -20.73
C MET A 252 4.76 23.69 -19.58
N LYS A 253 5.20 24.84 -19.03
CA LYS A 253 6.02 24.89 -17.84
C LYS A 253 5.17 25.26 -16.64
N TYR A 254 5.45 24.63 -15.51
CA TYR A 254 4.82 25.01 -14.25
C TYR A 254 5.56 26.20 -13.66
N VAL A 255 4.89 27.35 -13.60
CA VAL A 255 5.45 28.61 -13.11
C VAL A 255 4.72 29.06 -11.85
N GLN A 256 3.45 28.71 -11.71
CA GLN A 256 2.60 29.13 -10.61
C GLN A 256 1.87 27.92 -9.96
N PRO A 257 1.50 28.01 -8.68
CA PRO A 257 0.63 27.03 -8.05
C PRO A 257 -0.65 26.80 -8.86
N GLY A 258 -1.02 25.54 -9.08
CA GLY A 258 -2.19 25.15 -9.88
C GLY A 258 -1.96 25.02 -11.39
N ASP A 259 -0.77 25.31 -11.93
CA ASP A 259 -0.50 25.11 -13.36
C ASP A 259 -0.61 23.65 -13.77
N PHE A 260 -0.20 22.73 -12.89
CA PHE A 260 -0.35 21.29 -13.08
C PHE A 260 -1.84 20.93 -13.30
N MET A 261 -2.68 21.31 -12.37
CA MET A 261 -4.13 21.07 -12.43
C MET A 261 -4.77 21.70 -13.68
N ARG A 262 -4.43 22.96 -13.99
CA ARG A 262 -4.94 23.62 -15.19
C ARG A 262 -4.54 22.92 -16.48
N ARG A 263 -3.31 22.36 -16.52
CA ARG A 263 -2.86 21.54 -17.64
C ARG A 263 -3.72 20.28 -17.79
N ASP A 264 -3.99 19.60 -16.68
CA ASP A 264 -4.71 18.33 -16.70
C ASP A 264 -6.21 18.56 -16.98
N LEU A 265 -6.84 19.58 -16.43
CA LEU A 265 -8.19 20.01 -16.83
C LEU A 265 -8.29 20.39 -18.33
N ARG A 266 -7.28 21.05 -18.87
CA ARG A 266 -7.24 21.33 -20.31
C ARG A 266 -7.05 20.04 -21.12
N ALA A 267 -6.24 19.11 -20.63
CA ALA A 267 -6.08 17.81 -21.26
C ALA A 267 -7.41 17.03 -21.33
N GLU A 268 -8.17 17.04 -20.24
CA GLU A 268 -9.51 16.43 -20.20
C GLU A 268 -10.51 17.13 -21.12
N ALA A 269 -10.50 18.48 -21.17
CA ALA A 269 -11.35 19.25 -22.08
C ALA A 269 -11.03 19.02 -23.56
N THR A 270 -9.83 18.55 -23.86
CA THR A 270 -9.33 18.23 -25.21
C THR A 270 -9.09 16.75 -25.41
N TYR A 271 -9.76 15.91 -24.60
CA TYR A 271 -9.66 14.46 -24.66
C TYR A 271 -10.02 13.94 -26.07
N ASP A 272 -9.19 13.06 -26.60
CA ASP A 272 -9.34 12.44 -27.91
C ASP A 272 -9.42 10.91 -27.76
N GLU A 273 -10.58 10.35 -28.10
CA GLU A 273 -10.86 8.93 -27.98
C GLU A 273 -9.85 8.05 -28.74
N SER A 274 -9.39 8.49 -29.91
CA SER A 274 -8.46 7.69 -30.71
C SER A 274 -7.05 7.69 -30.14
N ARG A 275 -6.59 8.80 -29.59
CA ARG A 275 -5.32 8.92 -28.87
C ARG A 275 -5.35 8.12 -27.57
N ALA A 276 -6.42 8.27 -26.80
CA ALA A 276 -6.64 7.51 -25.59
C ALA A 276 -6.64 6.00 -25.86
N ALA A 277 -7.39 5.55 -26.88
CA ALA A 277 -7.41 4.14 -27.26
C ALA A 277 -6.02 3.62 -27.65
N ALA A 278 -5.25 4.40 -28.41
CA ALA A 278 -3.88 4.04 -28.78
C ALA A 278 -2.95 3.98 -27.57
N LEU A 279 -3.06 4.95 -26.63
CA LEU A 279 -2.28 4.99 -25.39
C LEU A 279 -2.63 3.80 -24.49
N PHE A 280 -3.90 3.51 -24.26
CA PHE A 280 -4.34 2.41 -23.41
C PHE A 280 -3.97 1.04 -24.00
N ALA A 281 -4.10 0.87 -25.31
CA ALA A 281 -3.61 -0.33 -25.99
C ALA A 281 -2.10 -0.52 -25.81
N ARG A 282 -1.33 0.58 -25.77
CA ARG A 282 0.11 0.55 -25.47
C ARG A 282 0.39 0.11 -24.04
N PHE A 283 -0.34 0.63 -23.04
CA PHE A 283 -0.24 0.18 -21.65
C PHE A 283 -0.52 -1.31 -21.51
N VAL A 284 -1.59 -1.79 -22.16
CA VAL A 284 -1.94 -3.22 -22.16
C VAL A 284 -0.84 -4.05 -22.81
N LYS A 285 -0.34 -3.64 -23.98
CA LYS A 285 0.71 -4.34 -24.71
C LYS A 285 2.02 -4.43 -23.91
N ASN A 286 2.40 -3.33 -23.28
CA ASN A 286 3.67 -3.22 -22.54
C ASN A 286 3.56 -3.74 -21.11
N GLY A 287 2.35 -4.05 -20.63
CA GLY A 287 2.11 -4.45 -19.25
C GLY A 287 2.35 -3.33 -18.25
N THR A 288 2.10 -2.07 -18.65
CA THR A 288 2.19 -0.90 -17.76
C THR A 288 0.95 -0.81 -16.91
N TRP A 289 1.11 -0.90 -15.59
CA TRP A 289 0.02 -0.80 -14.63
C TRP A 289 -0.27 0.66 -14.29
N GLN A 290 -1.48 0.92 -13.79
CA GLN A 290 -1.84 2.21 -13.22
C GLN A 290 -2.17 2.05 -11.74
N CYS A 291 -1.60 2.89 -10.89
CA CYS A 291 -1.94 3.02 -9.48
C CYS A 291 -2.47 4.44 -9.26
N PRO A 292 -3.78 4.68 -9.46
CA PRO A 292 -4.34 6.02 -9.57
C PRO A 292 -4.33 6.79 -8.25
N THR A 293 -4.38 6.10 -7.11
CA THR A 293 -4.42 6.72 -5.78
C THR A 293 -5.49 7.81 -5.64
N LEU A 294 -6.68 7.51 -6.13
CA LEU A 294 -7.80 8.46 -6.17
C LEU A 294 -8.13 9.09 -4.83
N VAL A 295 -7.88 8.35 -3.74
CA VAL A 295 -8.16 8.85 -2.38
C VAL A 295 -7.27 10.02 -1.98
N VAL A 296 -5.98 10.03 -2.38
CA VAL A 296 -5.09 11.16 -2.09
C VAL A 296 -5.41 12.35 -3.00
N ASN A 297 -5.70 12.13 -4.29
CA ASN A 297 -6.11 13.18 -5.20
C ASN A 297 -7.37 13.86 -4.66
N ARG A 298 -8.41 13.11 -4.31
CA ARG A 298 -9.61 13.63 -3.67
C ARG A 298 -9.29 14.45 -2.40
N SER A 299 -8.36 13.98 -1.57
CA SER A 299 -7.99 14.71 -0.35
C SER A 299 -7.39 16.08 -0.67
N TYR A 300 -6.46 16.15 -1.62
CA TYR A 300 -5.82 17.40 -2.03
C TYR A 300 -6.77 18.37 -2.76
N GLU A 301 -7.72 17.83 -3.51
CA GLU A 301 -8.68 18.63 -4.27
C GLU A 301 -9.83 19.18 -3.43
N HIS A 302 -10.03 18.64 -2.22
CA HIS A 302 -11.09 19.00 -1.31
C HIS A 302 -10.59 19.44 0.09
N PHE A 303 -9.38 20.00 0.20
CA PHE A 303 -8.92 20.54 1.48
C PHE A 303 -9.72 21.72 1.99
N ASP A 304 -10.36 22.48 1.09
CA ASP A 304 -11.14 23.69 1.41
C ASP A 304 -12.47 23.34 2.09
N ASP A 305 -13.14 22.26 1.71
CA ASP A 305 -14.43 21.84 2.29
C ASP A 305 -14.26 20.85 3.47
N GLY A 306 -13.17 20.14 3.53
CA GLY A 306 -12.84 19.22 4.61
C GLY A 306 -13.77 18.00 4.76
N ILE A 307 -14.63 17.73 3.76
CA ILE A 307 -15.62 16.65 3.78
C ILE A 307 -14.95 15.30 3.92
N PHE A 308 -13.81 15.10 3.26
CA PHE A 308 -13.10 13.82 3.20
C PHE A 308 -11.97 13.68 4.23
N MET A 309 -11.85 14.63 5.19
CA MET A 309 -10.74 14.62 6.14
C MET A 309 -10.84 13.52 7.22
N HIS A 310 -12.01 12.90 7.41
CA HIS A 310 -12.22 11.82 8.41
C HIS A 310 -11.54 12.09 9.75
N LYS A 311 -11.81 13.25 10.34
CA LYS A 311 -11.14 13.75 11.56
C LYS A 311 -11.23 12.79 12.75
N GLU A 312 -12.21 11.88 12.75
CA GLU A 312 -12.38 10.81 13.73
C GLU A 312 -11.22 9.82 13.75
N TRP A 313 -10.45 9.69 12.66
CA TRP A 313 -9.27 8.82 12.58
C TRP A 313 -7.97 9.52 13.00
N LEU A 314 -7.96 10.84 13.17
CA LEU A 314 -6.80 11.59 13.66
C LEU A 314 -6.30 11.09 15.01
N LYS A 315 -7.16 10.47 15.83
CA LYS A 315 -6.79 9.87 17.11
C LYS A 315 -5.71 8.78 16.99
N TYR A 316 -5.56 8.16 15.82
CA TYR A 316 -4.55 7.14 15.56
C TYR A 316 -3.24 7.71 15.02
N VAL A 317 -3.20 8.99 14.66
CA VAL A 317 -2.04 9.64 14.03
C VAL A 317 -1.20 10.33 15.09
N PRO A 318 0.13 10.09 15.16
CA PRO A 318 1.03 10.77 16.09
C PRO A 318 0.95 12.30 16.00
N SER A 319 1.12 13.00 17.12
CA SER A 319 0.93 14.46 17.19
C SER A 319 1.79 15.22 16.19
N GLY A 320 3.08 14.86 16.04
CA GLY A 320 3.97 15.51 15.08
C GLY A 320 3.51 15.37 13.62
N MET A 321 2.90 14.22 13.28
CA MET A 321 2.33 14.00 11.95
C MET A 321 1.03 14.81 11.76
N ARG A 322 0.18 14.90 12.80
CA ARG A 322 -1.01 15.77 12.76
C ARG A 322 -0.64 17.23 12.53
N ASP A 323 0.41 17.71 13.19
CA ASP A 323 0.90 19.08 13.03
C ASP A 323 1.46 19.32 11.62
N PHE A 324 2.18 18.34 11.06
CA PHE A 324 2.65 18.37 9.68
C PHE A 324 1.48 18.41 8.68
N TRP A 325 0.48 17.53 8.82
CA TRP A 325 -0.69 17.53 7.98
C TRP A 325 -1.49 18.83 8.03
N LYS A 326 -1.69 19.35 9.26
CA LYS A 326 -2.37 20.62 9.47
C LYS A 326 -1.63 21.75 8.75
N LYS A 327 -0.29 21.84 8.95
CA LYS A 327 0.52 22.86 8.29
C LYS A 327 0.43 22.76 6.78
N MET A 328 0.57 21.55 6.22
CA MET A 328 0.51 21.33 4.78
C MET A 328 -0.85 21.74 4.20
N SER A 329 -1.95 21.40 4.88
CA SER A 329 -3.30 21.81 4.46
C SER A 329 -3.49 23.32 4.53
N GLU A 330 -3.03 23.97 5.60
CA GLU A 330 -3.09 25.42 5.74
C GLU A 330 -2.26 26.14 4.66
N ASP A 331 -1.10 25.60 4.30
CA ASP A 331 -0.25 26.16 3.25
C ASP A 331 -0.93 26.00 1.87
N ASN A 332 -1.56 24.87 1.57
CA ASN A 332 -2.37 24.67 0.38
C ASN A 332 -3.56 25.66 0.31
N LEU A 333 -4.28 25.83 1.43
CA LEU A 333 -5.41 26.78 1.50
C LEU A 333 -4.96 28.22 1.23
N LYS A 334 -3.77 28.62 1.69
CA LYS A 334 -3.24 29.97 1.45
C LYS A 334 -2.77 30.18 0.00
N GLN A 335 -2.30 29.14 -0.66
CA GLN A 335 -1.70 29.22 -2.00
C GLN A 335 -2.73 29.18 -3.12
N ARG A 336 -3.94 28.66 -2.86
CA ARG A 336 -4.98 28.50 -3.86
C ARG A 336 -6.07 29.56 -3.72
N SER A 337 -6.49 30.15 -4.85
CA SER A 337 -7.64 31.06 -4.95
C SER A 337 -8.95 30.25 -4.98
N ALA A 338 -10.09 30.95 -4.80
CA ALA A 338 -11.41 30.34 -4.99
C ALA A 338 -11.57 29.73 -6.40
N GLN A 339 -11.08 30.42 -7.43
CA GLN A 339 -11.08 29.86 -8.79
C GLN A 339 -10.26 28.55 -8.88
N THR A 340 -9.11 28.48 -8.22
CA THR A 340 -8.28 27.27 -8.22
C THR A 340 -8.99 26.13 -7.52
N TRP A 341 -9.77 26.40 -6.46
CA TRP A 341 -10.58 25.38 -5.80
C TRP A 341 -11.73 24.88 -6.68
N ASP A 342 -12.44 25.79 -7.36
CA ASP A 342 -13.47 25.41 -8.35
C ASP A 342 -12.88 24.55 -9.48
N GLU A 343 -11.63 24.80 -9.87
CA GLU A 343 -10.90 24.02 -10.85
C GLU A 343 -10.55 22.63 -10.28
N SER A 344 -10.04 22.55 -9.03
CA SER A 344 -9.76 21.28 -8.33
C SER A 344 -10.99 20.39 -8.24
N HIS A 345 -12.12 20.93 -7.79
CA HIS A 345 -13.36 20.17 -7.65
C HIS A 345 -13.89 19.63 -8.98
N ARG A 346 -13.50 20.24 -10.13
CA ARG A 346 -13.86 19.73 -11.46
C ARG A 346 -12.91 18.67 -11.98
N GLU A 347 -11.67 18.64 -11.51
CA GLU A 347 -10.65 17.68 -11.93
C GLU A 347 -10.96 16.26 -11.44
N PHE A 348 -11.31 16.11 -10.17
CA PHE A 348 -11.53 14.78 -9.58
C PHE A 348 -12.56 13.91 -10.32
N PRO A 349 -13.76 14.41 -10.71
CA PRO A 349 -14.69 13.63 -11.53
C PRO A 349 -14.13 13.19 -12.89
N GLU A 350 -13.21 13.95 -13.50
CA GLU A 350 -12.57 13.56 -14.75
C GLU A 350 -11.52 12.46 -14.52
N GLU A 351 -10.77 12.50 -13.42
CA GLU A 351 -9.88 11.41 -13.03
C GLU A 351 -10.63 10.09 -12.85
N LEU A 352 -11.79 10.10 -12.16
CA LEU A 352 -12.66 8.93 -12.06
C LEU A 352 -13.04 8.37 -13.44
N LYS A 353 -13.46 9.26 -14.36
CA LYS A 353 -13.80 8.85 -15.73
C LYS A 353 -12.59 8.26 -16.46
N LEU A 354 -11.41 8.86 -16.31
CA LEU A 354 -10.17 8.41 -16.95
C LEU A 354 -9.81 6.99 -16.47
N VAL A 355 -9.86 6.73 -15.16
CA VAL A 355 -9.65 5.40 -14.59
C VAL A 355 -10.66 4.39 -15.14
N GLY A 356 -11.94 4.75 -15.19
CA GLY A 356 -12.98 3.90 -15.77
C GLY A 356 -12.77 3.60 -17.27
N ARG A 357 -12.28 4.56 -18.05
CA ARG A 357 -11.93 4.38 -19.46
C ARG A 357 -10.75 3.42 -19.62
N MET A 358 -9.69 3.60 -18.82
CA MET A 358 -8.52 2.71 -18.80
C MET A 358 -8.92 1.26 -18.45
N TYR A 359 -9.72 1.09 -17.38
CA TYR A 359 -10.21 -0.24 -17.00
C TYR A 359 -10.98 -0.93 -18.14
N ARG A 360 -11.93 -0.21 -18.78
CA ARG A 360 -12.69 -0.77 -19.92
C ARG A 360 -11.82 -1.12 -21.12
N ALA A 361 -10.70 -0.42 -21.30
CA ALA A 361 -9.69 -0.74 -22.32
C ALA A 361 -8.78 -1.91 -21.94
N GLY A 362 -8.92 -2.48 -20.74
CA GLY A 362 -8.13 -3.61 -20.25
C GLY A 362 -6.80 -3.24 -19.61
N VAL A 363 -6.58 -1.97 -19.29
CA VAL A 363 -5.39 -1.53 -18.56
C VAL A 363 -5.47 -2.08 -17.14
N ALA A 364 -4.37 -2.64 -16.66
CA ALA A 364 -4.27 -3.21 -15.33
C ALA A 364 -4.20 -2.10 -14.27
N ILE A 365 -5.08 -2.19 -13.25
CA ILE A 365 -5.20 -1.21 -12.17
C ILE A 365 -4.74 -1.84 -10.85
N LEU A 366 -4.04 -1.07 -10.04
CA LEU A 366 -3.66 -1.36 -8.67
C LEU A 366 -4.40 -0.41 -7.72
N ALA A 367 -4.81 -0.90 -6.56
CA ALA A 367 -5.32 -0.06 -5.49
C ALA A 367 -4.16 0.40 -4.60
N GLY A 368 -3.98 1.68 -4.45
CA GLY A 368 -2.99 2.30 -3.59
C GLY A 368 -3.54 3.57 -2.98
N SER A 369 -3.21 3.85 -1.72
CA SER A 369 -3.80 4.99 -1.00
C SER A 369 -2.94 6.24 -1.02
N ASP A 370 -1.63 6.09 -1.21
CA ASP A 370 -0.63 7.12 -0.99
C ASP A 370 -0.59 7.62 0.47
N THR A 371 -0.86 6.68 1.41
CA THR A 371 -0.69 6.97 2.83
C THR A 371 0.80 7.23 3.08
N PHE A 372 1.24 8.18 3.89
CA PHE A 372 0.49 9.04 4.81
C PHE A 372 0.51 10.53 4.37
N ASN A 373 -0.02 10.80 3.20
CA ASN A 373 -0.35 12.18 2.86
C ASN A 373 -1.43 12.74 3.81
N PRO A 374 -1.63 14.07 3.89
CA PRO A 374 -2.63 14.65 4.77
C PRO A 374 -4.01 14.01 4.62
N TYR A 375 -4.54 13.52 5.75
CA TYR A 375 -5.84 12.86 5.86
C TYR A 375 -6.00 11.58 5.05
N VAL A 376 -4.90 10.97 4.63
CA VAL A 376 -4.84 9.62 4.04
C VAL A 376 -4.31 8.64 5.09
N TYR A 377 -5.19 7.87 5.67
CA TYR A 377 -4.93 7.08 6.87
C TYR A 377 -4.51 5.65 6.54
N PRO A 378 -3.42 5.14 7.15
CA PRO A 378 -2.98 3.76 6.94
C PRO A 378 -4.10 2.75 7.14
N GLY A 379 -4.32 1.90 6.16
CA GLY A 379 -5.33 0.87 6.18
C GLY A 379 -6.75 1.34 5.90
N PHE A 380 -7.21 2.44 6.51
CA PHE A 380 -8.56 2.97 6.32
C PHE A 380 -8.76 3.48 4.89
N SER A 381 -7.83 4.29 4.39
CA SER A 381 -7.96 4.93 3.08
C SER A 381 -7.87 3.95 1.92
N LEU A 382 -7.34 2.74 2.11
CA LEU A 382 -7.41 1.71 1.08
C LEU A 382 -8.86 1.28 0.78
N HIS A 383 -9.73 1.24 1.80
CA HIS A 383 -11.15 0.94 1.57
C HIS A 383 -11.87 2.07 0.83
N GLU A 384 -11.46 3.32 1.06
CA GLU A 384 -11.95 4.45 0.29
C GLU A 384 -11.49 4.37 -1.16
N GLU A 385 -10.21 4.03 -1.40
CA GLU A 385 -9.69 3.79 -2.76
C GLU A 385 -10.49 2.70 -3.49
N LEU A 386 -10.81 1.57 -2.82
CA LEU A 386 -11.66 0.53 -3.40
C LEU A 386 -13.04 1.07 -3.79
N SER A 387 -13.62 1.96 -2.96
CA SER A 387 -14.92 2.59 -3.25
C SER A 387 -14.83 3.53 -4.45
N LEU A 388 -13.77 4.33 -4.54
CA LEU A 388 -13.52 5.24 -5.66
C LEU A 388 -13.25 4.47 -6.96
N LEU A 389 -12.57 3.34 -6.91
CA LEU A 389 -12.41 2.48 -8.09
C LEU A 389 -13.78 1.94 -8.57
N VAL A 390 -14.69 1.61 -7.67
CA VAL A 390 -16.06 1.21 -8.05
C VAL A 390 -16.85 2.42 -8.60
N GLU A 391 -16.71 3.59 -8.02
CA GLU A 391 -17.30 4.83 -8.53
C GLU A 391 -16.78 5.18 -9.93
N ALA A 392 -15.49 4.95 -10.20
CA ALA A 392 -14.88 5.07 -11.52
C ALA A 392 -15.43 4.06 -12.56
N GLY A 393 -16.20 3.06 -12.11
CA GLY A 393 -16.87 2.08 -12.98
C GLY A 393 -16.24 0.69 -12.99
N LEU A 394 -15.34 0.37 -12.08
CA LEU A 394 -14.87 -0.99 -11.90
C LEU A 394 -15.94 -1.82 -11.17
N PRO A 395 -16.24 -3.06 -11.59
CA PRO A 395 -17.05 -3.95 -10.77
C PRO A 395 -16.38 -4.21 -9.39
N PRO A 396 -17.14 -4.45 -8.30
CA PRO A 396 -16.56 -4.71 -6.98
C PRO A 396 -15.51 -5.83 -6.97
N MET A 397 -15.67 -6.87 -7.79
CA MET A 397 -14.66 -7.92 -7.95
C MET A 397 -13.34 -7.36 -8.52
N ALA A 398 -13.40 -6.47 -9.51
CA ALA A 398 -12.19 -5.88 -10.10
C ALA A 398 -11.48 -4.93 -9.11
N ALA A 399 -12.23 -4.15 -8.32
CA ALA A 399 -11.67 -3.36 -7.24
C ALA A 399 -10.96 -4.23 -6.18
N LEU A 400 -11.58 -5.34 -5.75
CA LEU A 400 -10.91 -6.30 -4.88
C LEU A 400 -9.66 -6.92 -5.52
N GLN A 401 -9.72 -7.24 -6.81
CA GLN A 401 -8.56 -7.77 -7.55
C GLN A 401 -7.42 -6.77 -7.60
N ALA A 402 -7.71 -5.47 -7.70
CA ALA A 402 -6.70 -4.40 -7.69
C ALA A 402 -5.92 -4.34 -6.36
N ALA A 403 -6.48 -4.86 -5.26
CA ALA A 403 -5.84 -4.93 -3.94
C ALA A 403 -5.42 -6.36 -3.54
N THR A 404 -5.57 -7.39 -4.38
CA THR A 404 -5.30 -8.79 -4.03
C THR A 404 -4.44 -9.49 -5.08
N ILE A 405 -5.03 -10.12 -6.08
CA ILE A 405 -4.31 -10.83 -7.14
C ILE A 405 -3.51 -9.88 -8.05
N GLY A 406 -3.98 -8.65 -8.24
CA GLY A 406 -3.26 -7.60 -8.99
C GLY A 406 -1.87 -7.35 -8.41
N PRO A 407 -1.74 -6.95 -7.12
CA PRO A 407 -0.48 -6.87 -6.41
C PRO A 407 0.40 -8.11 -6.55
N ALA A 408 -0.16 -9.29 -6.36
CA ALA A 408 0.60 -10.54 -6.47
C ALA A 408 1.16 -10.75 -7.89
N ARG A 409 0.39 -10.45 -8.94
CA ARG A 409 0.85 -10.47 -10.34
C ARG A 409 1.91 -9.41 -10.60
N PHE A 410 1.69 -8.19 -10.12
CA PHE A 410 2.64 -7.09 -10.26
C PHE A 410 4.02 -7.44 -9.68
N MET A 411 4.04 -8.07 -8.49
CA MET A 411 5.27 -8.47 -7.80
C MET A 411 5.83 -9.83 -8.27
N GLY A 412 5.21 -10.52 -9.24
CA GLY A 412 5.63 -11.86 -9.67
C GLY A 412 5.38 -12.95 -8.61
N GLN A 413 4.42 -12.76 -7.72
CA GLN A 413 4.14 -13.67 -6.59
C GLN A 413 2.77 -14.37 -6.71
N ALA A 414 2.13 -14.33 -7.89
CA ALA A 414 0.78 -14.86 -8.09
C ALA A 414 0.66 -16.36 -7.78
N GLU A 415 1.73 -17.13 -7.91
CA GLU A 415 1.74 -18.56 -7.54
C GLU A 415 1.69 -18.78 -6.03
N ARG A 416 2.09 -17.79 -5.23
CA ARG A 416 2.20 -17.92 -3.77
C ARG A 416 1.09 -17.22 -2.99
N ARG A 417 0.49 -16.13 -3.52
CA ARG A 417 -0.48 -15.30 -2.80
C ARG A 417 -1.47 -14.59 -3.73
N GLY A 418 -2.41 -13.85 -3.16
CA GLY A 418 -3.37 -13.00 -3.87
C GLY A 418 -4.69 -13.68 -4.19
N THR A 419 -4.84 -14.99 -3.94
CA THR A 419 -6.09 -15.73 -4.10
C THR A 419 -6.33 -16.69 -2.93
N VAL A 420 -7.60 -17.12 -2.74
CA VAL A 420 -7.96 -18.15 -1.76
C VAL A 420 -7.95 -19.51 -2.45
N GLU A 421 -6.77 -20.11 -2.57
CA GLU A 421 -6.57 -21.40 -3.25
C GLU A 421 -5.59 -22.27 -2.45
N ALA A 422 -5.71 -23.61 -2.57
CA ALA A 422 -4.76 -24.53 -1.92
C ALA A 422 -3.34 -24.31 -2.44
N GLY A 423 -2.35 -24.40 -1.54
CA GLY A 423 -0.93 -24.14 -1.80
C GLY A 423 -0.51 -22.67 -1.63
N LYS A 424 -1.45 -21.75 -1.50
CA LYS A 424 -1.17 -20.30 -1.29
C LYS A 424 -0.94 -19.99 0.19
N VAL A 425 -0.21 -18.91 0.42
CA VAL A 425 -0.04 -18.33 1.77
C VAL A 425 -1.40 -17.92 2.31
N ALA A 426 -1.66 -18.24 3.56
CA ALA A 426 -2.90 -17.93 4.24
C ALA A 426 -2.86 -16.51 4.84
N ASP A 427 -2.81 -15.52 3.95
CA ASP A 427 -3.05 -14.10 4.23
C ASP A 427 -4.48 -13.79 3.77
N LEU A 428 -5.44 -13.74 4.72
CA LEU A 428 -6.87 -13.74 4.42
C LEU A 428 -7.63 -12.74 5.30
N VAL A 429 -8.79 -12.28 4.81
CA VAL A 429 -9.71 -11.45 5.58
C VAL A 429 -11.09 -12.12 5.63
N LEU A 430 -11.63 -12.29 6.82
CA LEU A 430 -12.98 -12.76 7.07
C LEU A 430 -13.89 -11.57 7.32
N LEU A 431 -14.92 -11.41 6.48
CA LEU A 431 -15.86 -10.30 6.52
C LEU A 431 -17.24 -10.75 7.00
N ASP A 432 -17.95 -9.87 7.69
CA ASP A 432 -19.34 -10.11 8.11
C ASP A 432 -20.36 -9.88 6.98
N ARG A 433 -20.00 -9.08 5.95
CA ARG A 433 -20.89 -8.70 4.85
C ARG A 433 -20.23 -8.91 3.49
N ASN A 434 -21.05 -9.07 2.44
CA ASN A 434 -20.60 -9.36 1.10
C ASN A 434 -20.01 -8.13 0.39
N PRO A 435 -18.68 -8.07 0.13
CA PRO A 435 -18.05 -6.94 -0.56
C PRO A 435 -18.38 -6.89 -2.07
N LEU A 436 -18.91 -7.98 -2.66
CA LEU A 436 -19.37 -7.97 -4.05
C LEU A 436 -20.77 -7.38 -4.21
N ALA A 437 -21.57 -7.32 -3.14
CA ALA A 437 -22.87 -6.67 -3.16
C ALA A 437 -22.74 -5.15 -2.93
N ASP A 438 -21.76 -4.75 -2.14
CA ASP A 438 -21.39 -3.38 -1.84
C ASP A 438 -19.95 -3.37 -1.38
N ILE A 439 -19.08 -2.66 -2.09
CA ILE A 439 -17.64 -2.63 -1.81
C ILE A 439 -17.32 -2.07 -0.41
N HIS A 440 -18.17 -1.17 0.14
CA HIS A 440 -18.02 -0.67 1.51
C HIS A 440 -18.07 -1.78 2.56
N ASN A 441 -18.64 -2.93 2.23
CA ASN A 441 -18.62 -4.11 3.09
C ASN A 441 -17.22 -4.70 3.29
N SER A 442 -16.22 -4.29 2.52
CA SER A 442 -14.80 -4.62 2.76
C SER A 442 -14.30 -4.17 4.13
N THR A 443 -14.96 -3.16 4.74
CA THR A 443 -14.67 -2.67 6.10
C THR A 443 -15.28 -3.55 7.20
N SER A 444 -16.19 -4.48 6.88
CA SER A 444 -16.90 -5.33 7.86
C SER A 444 -16.03 -6.49 8.39
N ILE A 445 -14.81 -6.19 8.82
CA ILE A 445 -13.79 -7.16 9.17
C ILE A 445 -14.10 -7.86 10.48
N ARG A 446 -14.31 -9.19 10.43
CA ARG A 446 -14.49 -10.08 11.58
C ARG A 446 -13.16 -10.59 12.11
N ALA A 447 -12.23 -10.91 11.21
CA ALA A 447 -10.91 -11.41 11.55
C ALA A 447 -9.94 -11.20 10.38
N VAL A 448 -8.67 -11.14 10.68
CA VAL A 448 -7.56 -11.22 9.72
C VAL A 448 -6.78 -12.49 10.01
N ILE A 449 -6.37 -13.20 8.98
CA ILE A 449 -5.42 -14.31 9.06
C ILE A 449 -4.14 -13.81 8.39
N LEU A 450 -3.05 -13.76 9.14
CA LEU A 450 -1.74 -13.31 8.66
C LEU A 450 -0.73 -14.45 8.82
N GLY A 451 -0.19 -14.92 7.71
CA GLY A 451 0.72 -16.07 7.73
C GLY A 451 0.11 -17.26 8.47
N GLY A 452 -1.17 -17.56 8.24
CA GLY A 452 -1.92 -18.64 8.88
C GLY A 452 -2.37 -18.39 10.33
N LYS A 453 -1.98 -17.28 10.95
CA LYS A 453 -2.34 -16.93 12.35
C LYS A 453 -3.61 -16.11 12.39
N LEU A 454 -4.61 -16.57 13.14
CA LEU A 454 -5.90 -15.89 13.32
C LEU A 454 -5.78 -14.69 14.26
N MET A 455 -6.17 -13.53 13.79
CA MET A 455 -6.38 -12.31 14.57
C MET A 455 -7.88 -11.97 14.57
N PRO A 456 -8.64 -12.37 15.60
CA PRO A 456 -10.07 -12.07 15.69
C PRO A 456 -10.31 -10.59 15.93
N ARG A 457 -11.55 -10.11 15.69
CA ARG A 457 -11.92 -8.69 15.87
C ARG A 457 -11.44 -8.09 17.18
N ALA A 458 -11.58 -8.82 18.29
CA ALA A 458 -11.12 -8.35 19.59
C ALA A 458 -9.61 -8.06 19.64
N SER A 459 -8.78 -8.86 18.96
CA SER A 459 -7.33 -8.60 18.86
C SER A 459 -7.04 -7.38 17.97
N LEU A 460 -7.80 -7.22 16.87
CA LEU A 460 -7.67 -6.07 15.99
C LEU A 460 -8.13 -4.77 16.68
N ASP A 461 -9.18 -4.85 17.50
CA ASP A 461 -9.66 -3.71 18.33
C ASP A 461 -8.62 -3.34 19.40
N ALA A 462 -7.95 -4.31 20.00
CA ALA A 462 -6.88 -4.06 20.94
C ALA A 462 -5.66 -3.39 20.25
N MET A 463 -5.33 -3.79 19.02
CA MET A 463 -4.30 -3.13 18.21
C MET A 463 -4.66 -1.67 17.91
N LEU A 464 -5.91 -1.36 17.56
CA LEU A 464 -6.37 0.01 17.36
C LEU A 464 -6.31 0.83 18.65
N ALA A 465 -6.71 0.26 19.79
CA ALA A 465 -6.64 0.93 21.08
C ALA A 465 -5.16 1.22 21.48
N GLU A 466 -4.23 0.30 21.20
CA GLU A 466 -2.80 0.51 21.42
C GLU A 466 -2.26 1.62 20.52
N ALA A 467 -2.67 1.66 19.24
CA ALA A 467 -2.29 2.72 18.29
C ALA A 467 -2.80 4.08 18.77
N GLU A 468 -4.07 4.18 19.22
CA GLU A 468 -4.65 5.41 19.79
C GLU A 468 -3.86 5.87 21.03
N ALA A 469 -3.58 4.96 21.95
CA ALA A 469 -2.80 5.28 23.15
C ALA A 469 -1.36 5.71 22.82
N THR A 470 -0.76 5.16 21.77
CA THR A 470 0.58 5.53 21.31
C THR A 470 0.57 6.91 20.64
N ALA A 471 -0.42 7.18 19.79
CA ALA A 471 -0.57 8.46 19.12
C ALA A 471 -0.88 9.63 20.09
N ALA A 472 -1.45 9.34 21.25
CA ALA A 472 -1.71 10.32 22.31
C ALA A 472 -0.45 10.73 23.10
N LYS A 473 0.66 9.99 22.98
CA LYS A 473 1.91 10.34 23.67
C LYS A 473 2.55 11.59 23.04
N PRO A 474 3.17 12.48 23.85
CA PRO A 474 3.94 13.57 23.28
C PRO A 474 5.08 13.00 22.42
N PRO A 475 5.54 13.74 21.40
CA PRO A 475 6.66 13.30 20.59
C PRO A 475 7.86 13.01 21.49
N SER A 476 8.51 11.87 21.32
CA SER A 476 9.79 11.59 21.95
C SER A 476 10.79 12.60 21.41
N ASN A 477 11.48 13.34 22.29
CA ASN A 477 12.56 14.23 21.86
C ASN A 477 13.54 13.44 20.98
N PRO A 478 13.97 14.00 19.84
CA PRO A 478 15.00 13.36 19.04
C PRO A 478 16.24 13.10 19.92
N PRO A 479 16.91 11.96 19.82
CA PRO A 479 18.13 11.70 20.56
C PRO A 479 19.17 12.74 20.13
N GLY A 480 19.48 13.71 21.01
CA GLY A 480 20.49 14.75 20.80
C GLY A 480 20.10 16.18 21.12
N SER A 481 18.87 16.51 21.51
CA SER A 481 18.55 17.82 22.06
C SER A 481 18.92 17.87 23.54
N THR A 482 20.22 17.94 23.85
CA THR A 482 20.68 18.49 25.14
C THR A 482 20.42 20.00 25.09
N THR A 483 19.38 20.43 25.80
CA THR A 483 19.26 21.84 26.21
C THR A 483 20.53 22.24 26.98
N ASN A 484 21.35 23.03 26.40
CA ASN A 484 22.30 23.92 27.09
C ASN A 484 21.85 25.35 26.86
#